data_e3a612e0f7459e12d032021271a983cf
#
_entry.id   e3a612e0f7459e12d032021271a983cf
#
_cell.length_a   1.000
_cell.length_b   1.000
_cell.length_c   1.000
_cell.angle_alpha   90.00
_cell.angle_beta   90.00
_cell.angle_gamma   90.00
#
_symmetry.space_group_name_H-M   'P 1'
#
loop_
_entity.id
_entity.type
_entity.pdbx_description
1 polymer ?
#
loop_
_entity_poly.entity_id
_entity_poly.type
_entity_poly.pdbx_seq_one_letter_code
_entity_poly.pdbx_strand_id
1 'polypeptide(L)'
;AIRHLEKDRVVIFAAGTGNPFFTTDTAAALRALEIGAEAILMGKHAVEGVYDGDPRREPDAEFIPELTHLQAIERGLRVMDTTALSLCMDNALPIYVFALAEGNIRRVALGERVGTIISTPTTGAST
;
A
#
# COMPACT_ATOMS: atom_id res chain seq x y z
N ALA A 1 -16.39 -4.22 12.54
CA ALA A 1 -15.80 -3.05 11.85
C ALA A 1 -16.76 -2.45 10.82
N ILE A 2 -17.31 -3.26 9.92
CA ILE A 2 -18.20 -2.80 8.83
C ILE A 2 -19.37 -1.95 9.36
N ARG A 3 -20.03 -2.41 10.43
CA ARG A 3 -21.14 -1.68 11.04
C ARG A 3 -20.77 -0.27 11.47
N HIS A 4 -19.56 -0.07 12.02
CA HIS A 4 -19.09 1.24 12.43
C HIS A 4 -18.70 2.12 11.24
N LEU A 5 -18.11 1.51 10.20
CA LEU A 5 -17.77 2.22 8.97
C LEU A 5 -19.02 2.70 8.24
N GLU A 6 -20.08 1.91 8.21
CA GLU A 6 -21.38 2.29 7.65
C GLU A 6 -22.03 3.48 8.36
N LYS A 7 -21.59 3.76 9.60
CA LYS A 7 -22.04 4.91 10.38
C LYS A 7 -21.06 6.11 10.29
N ASP A 8 -20.24 6.14 9.25
CA ASP A 8 -19.24 7.19 9.01
C ASP A 8 -18.23 7.36 10.15
N ARG A 9 -17.87 6.26 10.80
CA ARG A 9 -16.88 6.26 11.88
C ARG A 9 -15.53 5.79 11.37
N VAL A 10 -14.47 6.35 11.95
CA VAL A 10 -13.11 5.84 11.77
C VAL A 10 -12.89 4.66 12.71
N VAL A 11 -12.38 3.55 12.18
CA VAL A 11 -12.12 2.33 12.94
C VAL A 11 -10.62 2.09 13.02
N ILE A 12 -10.11 1.81 14.20
CA ILE A 12 -8.71 1.47 14.44
C ILE A 12 -8.60 -0.04 14.64
N PHE A 13 -7.79 -0.69 13.79
CA PHE A 13 -7.49 -2.11 13.92
C PHE A 13 -6.17 -2.27 14.66
N ALA A 14 -6.22 -2.71 15.90
CA ALA A 14 -5.05 -2.92 16.74
C ALA A 14 -4.61 -4.38 16.72
N ALA A 15 -3.38 -4.65 17.15
CA ALA A 15 -2.82 -5.99 17.37
C ALA A 15 -2.63 -6.87 16.12
N GLY A 16 -2.59 -6.28 14.95
CA GLY A 16 -2.28 -6.99 13.71
C GLY A 16 -3.26 -8.11 13.36
N THR A 17 -2.76 -9.27 12.92
CA THR A 17 -3.57 -10.45 12.60
C THR A 17 -3.91 -11.28 13.83
N GLY A 18 -3.19 -11.08 14.94
CA GLY A 18 -3.24 -11.97 16.08
C GLY A 18 -2.39 -13.23 15.91
N ASN A 19 -1.72 -13.39 14.77
CA ASN A 19 -0.85 -14.52 14.48
C ASN A 19 0.62 -14.05 14.47
N PRO A 20 1.50 -14.66 15.30
CA PRO A 20 2.89 -14.19 15.42
C PRO A 20 3.75 -14.38 14.17
N PHE A 21 3.30 -15.17 13.20
CA PHE A 21 4.02 -15.41 11.97
C PHE A 21 3.66 -14.45 10.83
N PHE A 22 2.70 -13.56 11.05
CA PHE A 22 2.28 -12.60 10.04
C PHE A 22 2.60 -11.16 10.46
N THR A 23 2.97 -10.34 9.48
CA THR A 23 3.34 -8.94 9.71
C THR A 23 2.11 -8.04 9.80
N THR A 24 2.34 -6.80 10.22
CA THR A 24 1.33 -5.74 10.18
C THR A 24 0.90 -5.43 8.74
N ASP A 25 1.79 -5.62 7.77
CA ASP A 25 1.45 -5.44 6.34
C ASP A 25 0.36 -6.42 5.91
N THR A 26 0.50 -7.68 6.30
CA THR A 26 -0.52 -8.69 6.03
C THR A 26 -1.83 -8.33 6.73
N ALA A 27 -1.77 -7.85 7.97
CA ALA A 27 -2.96 -7.40 8.68
C ALA A 27 -3.66 -6.27 7.93
N ALA A 28 -2.91 -5.28 7.44
CA ALA A 28 -3.48 -4.17 6.68
C ALA A 28 -4.20 -4.66 5.42
N ALA A 29 -3.56 -5.56 4.67
CA ALA A 29 -4.16 -6.13 3.46
C ALA A 29 -5.44 -6.91 3.77
N LEU A 30 -5.41 -7.79 4.78
CA LEU A 30 -6.57 -8.57 5.19
C LEU A 30 -7.73 -7.69 5.63
N ARG A 31 -7.48 -6.71 6.49
CA ARG A 31 -8.53 -5.82 6.99
C ARG A 31 -9.10 -4.96 5.88
N ALA A 32 -8.26 -4.46 4.97
CA ALA A 32 -8.72 -3.70 3.81
C ALA A 32 -9.69 -4.51 2.96
N LEU A 33 -9.36 -5.77 2.69
CA LEU A 33 -10.24 -6.66 1.92
C LEU A 33 -11.53 -7.00 2.65
N GLU A 34 -11.45 -7.30 3.95
CA GLU A 34 -12.62 -7.61 4.77
C GLU A 34 -13.65 -6.48 4.82
N ILE A 35 -13.20 -5.24 4.85
CA ILE A 35 -14.09 -4.09 4.90
C ILE A 35 -14.46 -3.52 3.53
N GLY A 36 -13.92 -4.10 2.45
CA GLY A 36 -14.16 -3.60 1.10
C GLY A 36 -13.51 -2.25 0.82
N ALA A 37 -12.33 -2.00 1.38
CA ALA A 37 -11.60 -0.75 1.13
C ALA A 37 -11.22 -0.62 -0.34
N GLU A 38 -11.21 0.60 -0.85
CA GLU A 38 -10.85 0.91 -2.23
C GLU A 38 -9.34 0.99 -2.45
N ALA A 39 -8.58 1.21 -1.38
CA ALA A 39 -7.13 1.36 -1.44
C ALA A 39 -6.50 1.21 -0.06
N ILE A 40 -5.19 0.98 -0.05
CA ILE A 40 -4.37 1.08 1.15
C ILE A 40 -3.51 2.34 1.02
N LEU A 41 -3.51 3.16 2.05
CA LEU A 41 -2.62 4.31 2.17
C LEU A 41 -1.49 3.94 3.12
N MET A 42 -0.26 3.87 2.60
CA MET A 42 0.91 3.45 3.36
C MET A 42 1.87 4.61 3.57
N GLY A 43 1.83 5.21 4.75
CA GLY A 43 2.77 6.25 5.14
C GLY A 43 4.09 5.64 5.62
N LYS A 44 5.19 6.07 5.01
CA LYS A 44 6.55 5.61 5.36
C LYS A 44 7.33 6.72 6.06
N HIS A 45 8.19 6.31 6.99
CA HIS A 45 9.14 7.24 7.60
C HIS A 45 10.37 7.38 6.71
N ALA A 46 10.82 8.61 6.52
CA ALA A 46 12.09 8.95 5.86
C ALA A 46 12.23 8.52 4.39
N VAL A 47 11.16 8.08 3.74
CA VAL A 47 11.17 7.80 2.29
C VAL A 47 9.90 8.33 1.64
N GLU A 48 10.04 8.87 0.44
CA GLU A 48 8.94 9.52 -0.29
C GLU A 48 8.03 8.52 -1.03
N GLY A 49 8.49 7.29 -1.20
CA GLY A 49 7.78 6.26 -1.91
C GLY A 49 8.67 5.06 -2.16
N VAL A 50 8.52 4.43 -3.32
CA VAL A 50 9.29 3.26 -3.72
C VAL A 50 10.45 3.66 -4.61
N TYR A 51 11.62 3.09 -4.34
CA TYR A 51 12.85 3.28 -5.12
C TYR A 51 13.30 1.93 -5.66
N ASP A 52 14.11 1.95 -6.72
CA ASP A 52 14.68 0.73 -7.30
C ASP A 52 15.82 0.12 -6.47
N GLY A 53 16.25 0.83 -5.43
CA GLY A 53 17.24 0.39 -4.46
C GLY A 53 17.01 1.15 -3.15
N ASP A 54 17.88 0.94 -2.17
CA ASP A 54 17.81 1.68 -0.90
C ASP A 54 18.48 3.05 -1.07
N PRO A 55 17.72 4.16 -1.09
CA PRO A 55 18.30 5.49 -1.30
C PRO A 55 19.28 5.93 -0.21
N ARG A 56 19.29 5.25 0.93
CA ARG A 56 20.23 5.52 2.01
C ARG A 56 21.60 4.91 1.75
N ARG A 57 21.66 3.82 0.98
CA ARG A 57 22.88 3.06 0.66
C ARG A 57 23.34 3.28 -0.77
N GLU A 58 22.41 3.53 -1.66
CA GLU A 58 22.62 3.67 -3.10
C GLU A 58 22.19 5.07 -3.51
N PRO A 59 23.16 6.04 -3.60
CA PRO A 59 22.82 7.43 -3.95
C PRO A 59 22.16 7.59 -5.32
N ASP A 60 22.36 6.61 -6.21
CA ASP A 60 21.79 6.59 -7.56
C ASP A 60 20.49 5.77 -7.65
N ALA A 61 19.92 5.36 -6.52
CA ALA A 61 18.60 4.73 -6.50
C ALA A 61 17.55 5.68 -7.06
N GLU A 62 16.77 5.21 -8.03
CA GLU A 62 15.77 6.00 -8.71
C GLU A 62 14.38 5.83 -8.07
N PHE A 63 13.69 6.95 -7.90
CA PHE A 63 12.31 6.96 -7.45
C PHE A 63 11.38 6.42 -8.54
N ILE A 64 10.44 5.56 -8.14
CA ILE A 64 9.46 4.96 -9.02
C ILE A 64 8.09 5.52 -8.71
N PRO A 65 7.53 6.41 -9.54
CA PRO A 65 6.23 7.02 -9.24
C PRO A 65 5.05 6.07 -9.42
N GLU A 66 5.20 5.04 -10.23
CA GLU A 66 4.11 4.14 -10.58
C GLU A 66 4.63 2.77 -10.96
N LEU A 67 4.03 1.72 -10.42
CA LEU A 67 4.37 0.35 -10.81
C LEU A 67 3.21 -0.60 -10.52
N THR A 68 3.28 -1.80 -11.11
CA THR A 68 2.28 -2.83 -10.82
C THR A 68 2.69 -3.65 -9.60
N HIS A 69 1.74 -4.32 -8.98
CA HIS A 69 2.03 -5.28 -7.91
C HIS A 69 3.03 -6.33 -8.36
N LEU A 70 2.83 -6.86 -9.57
CA LEU A 70 3.71 -7.89 -10.13
C LEU A 70 5.15 -7.38 -10.28
N GLN A 71 5.33 -6.16 -10.80
CA GLN A 71 6.66 -5.55 -10.90
C GLN A 71 7.34 -5.41 -9.55
N ALA A 72 6.59 -5.01 -8.52
CA ALA A 72 7.12 -4.89 -7.17
C ALA A 72 7.60 -6.24 -6.64
N ILE A 73 6.85 -7.31 -6.88
CA ILE A 73 7.20 -8.67 -6.46
C ILE A 73 8.40 -9.18 -7.26
N GLU A 74 8.35 -9.11 -8.58
CA GLU A 74 9.41 -9.63 -9.47
C GLU A 74 10.75 -8.94 -9.25
N ARG A 75 10.71 -7.62 -9.02
CA ARG A 75 11.92 -6.83 -8.78
C ARG A 75 12.39 -6.88 -7.33
N GLY A 76 11.65 -7.55 -6.45
CA GLY A 76 12.01 -7.65 -5.03
C GLY A 76 12.08 -6.33 -4.31
N LEU A 77 11.24 -5.37 -4.70
CA LEU A 77 11.23 -4.04 -4.11
C LEU A 77 10.66 -4.07 -2.68
N ARG A 78 11.28 -3.31 -1.80
CA ARG A 78 10.88 -3.24 -0.39
C ARG A 78 9.73 -2.27 -0.19
N VAL A 79 8.52 -2.74 -0.44
CA VAL A 79 7.29 -1.97 -0.18
C VAL A 79 6.62 -2.49 1.08
N MET A 80 6.21 -3.73 1.03
CA MET A 80 5.61 -4.49 2.12
C MET A 80 6.02 -5.96 1.90
N ASP A 81 5.69 -6.85 2.82
CA ASP A 81 6.04 -8.25 2.63
C ASP A 81 5.32 -8.86 1.41
N THR A 82 5.94 -9.90 0.85
CA THR A 82 5.47 -10.53 -0.38
C THR A 82 4.07 -11.12 -0.23
N THR A 83 3.74 -11.65 0.93
CA THR A 83 2.41 -12.20 1.21
C THR A 83 1.34 -11.11 1.09
N ALA A 84 1.60 -9.95 1.68
CA ALA A 84 0.68 -8.82 1.61
C ALA A 84 0.56 -8.29 0.18
N LEU A 85 1.67 -8.16 -0.54
CA LEU A 85 1.67 -7.73 -1.96
C LEU A 85 0.87 -8.69 -2.82
N SER A 86 1.07 -10.00 -2.66
CA SER A 86 0.34 -11.01 -3.41
C SER A 86 -1.16 -10.96 -3.14
N LEU A 87 -1.54 -10.75 -1.89
CA LEU A 87 -2.93 -10.63 -1.50
C LEU A 87 -3.59 -9.39 -2.14
N CYS A 88 -2.88 -8.27 -2.16
CA CYS A 88 -3.35 -7.05 -2.82
C CYS A 88 -3.42 -7.24 -4.34
N MET A 89 -2.44 -7.90 -4.95
CA MET A 89 -2.42 -8.19 -6.37
C MET A 89 -3.62 -9.04 -6.79
N ASP A 90 -3.86 -10.13 -6.08
CA ASP A 90 -4.95 -11.07 -6.39
C ASP A 90 -6.33 -10.41 -6.32
N ASN A 91 -6.45 -9.36 -5.53
CA ASN A 91 -7.70 -8.64 -5.34
C ASN A 91 -7.72 -7.26 -6.01
N ALA A 92 -6.70 -6.95 -6.80
CA ALA A 92 -6.54 -5.66 -7.50
C ALA A 92 -6.71 -4.46 -6.56
N LEU A 93 -6.20 -4.57 -5.34
CA LEU A 93 -6.28 -3.51 -4.32
C LEU A 93 -5.07 -2.57 -4.45
N PRO A 94 -5.27 -1.32 -4.87
CA PRO A 94 -4.16 -0.38 -5.05
C PRO A 94 -3.55 0.04 -3.71
N ILE A 95 -2.24 0.33 -3.75
CA ILE A 95 -1.48 0.78 -2.61
C ILE A 95 -0.82 2.11 -2.96
N TYR A 96 -1.01 3.11 -2.12
CA TYR A 96 -0.38 4.42 -2.25
C TYR A 96 0.70 4.54 -1.19
N VAL A 97 1.96 4.58 -1.63
CA VAL A 97 3.13 4.67 -0.74
C VAL A 97 3.67 6.09 -0.75
N PHE A 98 3.75 6.73 0.39
CA PHE A 98 4.17 8.13 0.49
C PHE A 98 4.87 8.41 1.81
N ALA A 99 5.55 9.56 1.89
CA ALA A 99 6.19 9.99 3.12
C ALA A 99 5.13 10.39 4.16
N LEU A 100 5.28 9.89 5.38
CA LEU A 100 4.44 10.27 6.49
C LEU A 100 4.86 11.67 6.99
N ALA A 101 4.44 12.69 6.24
CA ALA A 101 4.71 14.08 6.51
C ALA A 101 3.38 14.85 6.62
N GLU A 102 3.44 16.02 7.23
CA GLU A 102 2.25 16.84 7.45
C GLU A 102 1.50 17.09 6.12
N GLY A 103 0.19 16.83 6.13
CA GLY A 103 -0.68 17.08 5.00
C GLY A 103 -0.70 15.99 3.92
N ASN A 104 0.23 15.04 3.91
CA ASN A 104 0.31 14.05 2.84
C ASN A 104 -0.86 13.05 2.83
N ILE A 105 -1.33 12.63 3.99
CA ILE A 105 -2.50 11.73 4.07
C ILE A 105 -3.70 12.40 3.41
N ARG A 106 -3.93 13.66 3.72
CA ARG A 106 -5.03 14.44 3.13
C ARG A 106 -4.85 14.58 1.62
N ARG A 107 -3.65 14.89 1.15
CA ARG A 107 -3.35 15.07 -0.27
C ARG A 107 -3.62 13.80 -1.06
N VAL A 108 -3.15 12.66 -0.56
CA VAL A 108 -3.40 11.36 -1.20
C VAL A 108 -4.88 11.02 -1.20
N ALA A 109 -5.56 11.25 -0.08
CA ALA A 109 -7.01 10.99 0.03
C ALA A 109 -7.83 11.86 -0.93
N LEU A 110 -7.36 13.06 -1.25
CA LEU A 110 -8.00 13.95 -2.22
C LEU A 110 -7.63 13.66 -3.68
N GLY A 111 -6.83 12.63 -3.92
CA GLY A 111 -6.48 12.21 -5.28
C GLY A 111 -5.23 12.87 -5.85
N GLU A 112 -4.47 13.63 -5.06
CA GLU A 112 -3.21 14.19 -5.53
C GLU A 112 -2.14 13.11 -5.67
N ARG A 113 -1.26 13.26 -6.64
CA ARG A 113 -0.17 12.31 -6.86
C ARG A 113 0.98 12.64 -5.90
N VAL A 114 1.06 11.87 -4.82
CA VAL A 114 2.13 11.98 -3.83
C VAL A 114 2.74 10.59 -3.64
N GLY A 115 4.04 10.48 -3.85
CA GLY A 115 4.72 9.20 -3.68
C GLY A 115 4.50 8.21 -4.83
N THR A 116 4.36 6.95 -4.52
CA THR A 116 4.24 5.86 -5.49
C THR A 116 2.87 5.22 -5.45
N ILE A 117 2.32 4.92 -6.62
CA ILE A 117 1.07 4.18 -6.77
C ILE A 117 1.39 2.78 -7.25
N ILE A 118 0.95 1.77 -6.51
CA ILE A 118 1.07 0.37 -6.89
C ILE A 118 -0.32 -0.15 -7.21
N SER A 119 -0.52 -0.63 -8.43
CA SER A 119 -1.82 -1.10 -8.86
C SER A 119 -1.69 -2.27 -9.81
N THR A 120 -2.78 -3.00 -9.98
CA THR A 120 -2.88 -4.02 -11.02
C THR A 120 -3.93 -3.55 -12.01
N PRO A 121 -3.53 -3.33 -13.29
CA PRO A 121 -4.51 -2.96 -14.30
C PRO A 121 -5.59 -4.02 -14.43
N THR A 122 -6.85 -3.59 -14.54
CA THR A 122 -7.95 -4.51 -14.77
C THR A 122 -7.92 -4.95 -16.22
N THR A 123 -7.38 -6.14 -16.47
CA THR A 123 -7.22 -6.67 -17.83
C THR A 123 -8.54 -6.89 -18.55
N GLY A 124 -9.62 -7.09 -17.83
CA GLY A 124 -10.94 -7.17 -18.42
C GLY A 124 -11.31 -5.93 -19.23
N ALA A 125 -10.76 -4.79 -18.87
CA ALA A 125 -10.97 -3.55 -19.60
C ALA A 125 -10.19 -3.48 -20.91
N SER A 126 -9.17 -4.32 -21.07
CA SER A 126 -8.32 -4.33 -22.27
C SER A 126 -8.81 -5.28 -23.35
N THR A 127 -9.83 -6.00 -23.09
CA THR A 127 -10.42 -6.95 -24.05
C THR A 127 -11.49 -6.33 -24.92
#